data_b7ded6957916da62685a009505375e3e
#
_entry.id   b7ded6957916da62685a009505375e3e
#
_cell.length_a   1.000
_cell.length_b   1.000
_cell.length_c   1.000
_cell.angle_alpha   90.00
_cell.angle_beta   90.00
_cell.angle_gamma   90.00
#
_symmetry.space_group_name_H-M   'P 1'
#
loop_
_entity.id
_entity.type
_entity.pdbx_description
1 polymer ?
#
loop_
_entity_poly.entity_id
_entity_poly.type
_entity_poly.pdbx_seq_one_letter_code
_entity_poly.pdbx_strand_id
1 'polypeptide(L)'
;SLVGSEMCIRDRAYTDRAAWDSLMGPNKQRLIAAGEKLLDYKWKLIPATAYLEYERSGNRKVMEAPYDANRQALNALMLAELAEGKGRFIDQLLNGAYMSCEMNSWVLSAHLPRQSSKRSLPDFREQIIDLGSGGYGALMAWVHYFFRKPFDKINPVVSLQIRKAIKERILDPYMNDDDMWWMAFNWRPGEIINNWNPWCNSNVLQCFLLMENNKDKLVKAVYRSMKSVDKFINFVKSDGACEEGTSYWGHAAGKLYDYLQILSDGTGGKISLFQEPMIRRMGEYMSRSYVGNGWVVNFADASAQGGGDPLLIYRFGKAVNSEETVSYTHLRAHET
;
A
#
# COMPACT_ATOMS: atom_id res chain seq x y z
N SER A 1 9.72 6.40 24.47
CA SER A 1 10.01 5.78 23.17
C SER A 1 8.86 6.05 22.23
N LEU A 2 9.14 6.62 21.03
CA LEU A 2 8.13 6.97 20.04
C LEU A 2 7.53 5.73 19.35
N VAL A 3 8.22 4.60 19.39
CA VAL A 3 7.77 3.32 18.86
C VAL A 3 7.57 2.39 20.04
N GLY A 4 6.31 2.15 20.41
CA GLY A 4 5.95 1.26 21.50
C GLY A 4 6.34 -0.19 21.20
N SER A 5 6.56 -0.97 22.24
CA SER A 5 6.73 -2.43 22.16
C SER A 5 5.42 -3.15 21.78
N GLU A 6 4.31 -2.46 21.82
CA GLU A 6 2.96 -2.95 21.55
C GLU A 6 2.37 -2.18 20.36
N MET A 7 2.69 -2.61 19.17
CA MET A 7 1.95 -2.22 17.97
C MET A 7 0.74 -3.14 17.83
N CYS A 8 -0.48 -2.61 17.87
CA CYS A 8 -1.71 -3.38 17.64
C CYS A 8 -1.67 -4.23 16.36
N ILE A 9 -0.87 -3.82 15.39
CA ILE A 9 -0.63 -4.55 14.14
C ILE A 9 0.21 -5.82 14.40
N ARG A 10 1.11 -5.83 15.40
CA ARG A 10 1.99 -6.98 15.72
C ARG A 10 1.37 -8.02 16.66
N ASP A 11 0.17 -7.79 17.17
CA ASP A 11 -0.38 -8.63 18.24
C ASP A 11 -1.20 -9.82 17.74
N ARG A 12 -1.52 -9.90 16.44
CA ARG A 12 -2.25 -11.04 15.88
C ARG A 12 -1.33 -12.07 15.28
N ALA A 13 -1.02 -13.10 16.05
CA ALA A 13 -0.32 -14.26 15.53
C ALA A 13 -1.24 -15.04 14.55
N TYR A 14 -0.63 -15.72 13.57
CA TYR A 14 -1.33 -16.65 12.67
C TYR A 14 -2.16 -17.69 13.46
N THR A 15 -1.70 -18.09 14.64
CA THR A 15 -2.34 -19.08 15.52
C THR A 15 -3.54 -18.55 16.32
N ASP A 16 -3.76 -17.25 16.36
CA ASP A 16 -4.88 -16.65 17.09
C ASP A 16 -6.19 -16.79 16.29
N ARG A 17 -6.75 -18.00 16.29
CA ARG A 17 -7.91 -18.34 15.47
C ARG A 17 -9.18 -17.56 15.85
N ALA A 18 -9.40 -17.34 17.15
CA ALA A 18 -10.57 -16.60 17.64
C ALA A 18 -10.54 -15.14 17.15
N ALA A 19 -9.38 -14.49 17.19
CA ALA A 19 -9.24 -13.12 16.68
C ALA A 19 -9.42 -13.05 15.15
N TRP A 20 -8.92 -14.04 14.39
CA TRP A 20 -9.14 -14.11 12.96
C TRP A 20 -10.60 -14.36 12.60
N ASP A 21 -11.27 -15.28 13.30
CA ASP A 21 -12.70 -15.56 13.06
C ASP A 21 -13.55 -14.32 13.33
N SER A 22 -13.28 -13.59 14.40
CA SER A 22 -13.95 -12.33 14.70
C SER A 22 -13.71 -11.26 13.63
N LEU A 23 -12.45 -11.11 13.17
CA LEU A 23 -12.08 -10.11 12.17
C LEU A 23 -12.68 -10.41 10.80
N MET A 24 -12.62 -11.67 10.37
CA MET A 24 -13.11 -12.09 9.05
C MET A 24 -14.64 -12.06 8.99
N GLY A 25 -15.31 -12.39 10.08
CA GLY A 25 -16.77 -12.32 10.21
C GLY A 25 -17.50 -12.96 9.03
N PRO A 26 -18.49 -12.25 8.44
CA PRO A 26 -19.28 -12.77 7.32
C PRO A 26 -18.46 -12.95 6.03
N ASN A 27 -17.27 -12.35 5.93
CA ASN A 27 -16.41 -12.47 4.75
C ASN A 27 -15.58 -13.76 4.74
N LYS A 28 -15.52 -14.50 5.86
CA LYS A 28 -14.66 -15.68 6.01
C LYS A 28 -14.80 -16.68 4.86
N GLN A 29 -16.03 -17.11 4.57
CA GLN A 29 -16.27 -18.12 3.51
C GLN A 29 -15.91 -17.59 2.11
N ARG A 30 -16.19 -16.33 1.84
CA ARG A 30 -15.83 -15.69 0.56
C ARG A 30 -14.31 -15.64 0.36
N LEU A 31 -13.54 -15.33 1.41
CA LEU A 31 -12.08 -15.29 1.36
C LEU A 31 -11.49 -16.69 1.15
N ILE A 32 -12.01 -17.70 1.85
CA ILE A 32 -11.61 -19.11 1.67
C ILE A 32 -11.88 -19.57 0.26
N ALA A 33 -13.09 -19.33 -0.26
CA ALA A 33 -13.48 -19.73 -1.62
C ALA A 33 -12.62 -19.04 -2.71
N ALA A 34 -12.18 -17.80 -2.45
CA ALA A 34 -11.25 -17.11 -3.36
C ALA A 34 -9.88 -17.80 -3.39
N GLY A 35 -9.36 -18.24 -2.24
CA GLY A 35 -8.11 -18.99 -2.15
C GLY A 35 -8.21 -20.40 -2.77
N GLU A 36 -9.34 -21.07 -2.60
CA GLU A 36 -9.56 -22.42 -3.19
C GLU A 36 -9.38 -22.45 -4.71
N LYS A 37 -9.80 -21.39 -5.40
CA LYS A 37 -9.62 -21.23 -6.84
C LYS A 37 -8.16 -21.09 -7.26
N LEU A 38 -7.27 -20.87 -6.30
CA LEU A 38 -5.85 -20.60 -6.52
C LEU A 38 -4.93 -21.72 -6.03
N LEU A 39 -5.48 -22.84 -5.54
CA LEU A 39 -4.66 -23.98 -5.08
C LEU A 39 -3.75 -24.53 -6.18
N ASP A 40 -4.23 -24.52 -7.43
CA ASP A 40 -3.47 -24.94 -8.61
C ASP A 40 -2.97 -23.77 -9.46
N TYR A 41 -2.90 -22.56 -8.88
CA TYR A 41 -2.48 -21.37 -9.60
C TYR A 41 -1.06 -21.53 -10.18
N LYS A 42 -0.93 -21.19 -11.45
CA LYS A 42 0.38 -21.19 -12.14
C LYS A 42 0.97 -19.79 -12.10
N TRP A 43 2.00 -19.64 -11.30
CA TRP A 43 2.74 -18.37 -11.17
C TRP A 43 3.29 -17.95 -12.51
N LYS A 44 3.03 -16.69 -12.89
CA LYS A 44 3.35 -16.18 -14.22
C LYS A 44 4.76 -15.62 -14.24
N LEU A 45 5.53 -16.06 -15.24
CA LEU A 45 6.83 -15.47 -15.55
C LEU A 45 6.63 -14.09 -16.22
N ILE A 46 7.48 -13.14 -15.89
CA ILE A 46 7.57 -11.82 -16.55
C ILE A 46 8.89 -11.76 -17.28
N PRO A 47 8.93 -12.01 -18.59
CA PRO A 47 10.17 -12.02 -19.36
C PRO A 47 10.69 -10.58 -19.58
N ALA A 48 11.98 -10.44 -19.86
CA ALA A 48 12.61 -9.15 -20.16
C ALA A 48 11.90 -8.37 -21.28
N THR A 49 11.39 -9.08 -22.29
CA THR A 49 10.65 -8.47 -23.40
C THR A 49 9.33 -7.82 -22.96
N ALA A 50 8.69 -8.28 -21.86
CA ALA A 50 7.50 -7.64 -21.32
C ALA A 50 7.81 -6.26 -20.72
N TYR A 51 8.96 -6.10 -20.07
CA TYR A 51 9.42 -4.79 -19.62
C TYR A 51 9.76 -3.86 -20.80
N LEU A 52 10.47 -4.39 -21.79
CA LEU A 52 10.90 -3.65 -22.98
C LEU A 52 9.72 -3.23 -23.87
N GLU A 53 8.56 -3.86 -23.76
CA GLU A 53 7.39 -3.50 -24.56
C GLU A 53 6.92 -2.06 -24.28
N TYR A 54 7.12 -1.57 -23.05
CA TYR A 54 6.84 -0.18 -22.74
C TYR A 54 7.70 0.81 -23.57
N GLU A 55 8.99 0.51 -23.76
CA GLU A 55 9.85 1.33 -24.63
C GLU A 55 9.47 1.22 -26.11
N ARG A 56 9.01 0.05 -26.55
CA ARG A 56 8.75 -0.26 -27.96
C ARG A 56 7.43 0.30 -28.47
N SER A 57 6.39 0.25 -27.62
CA SER A 57 5.02 0.58 -28.04
C SER A 57 4.25 1.46 -27.06
N GLY A 58 4.80 1.77 -25.89
CA GLY A 58 4.10 2.44 -24.80
C GLY A 58 3.13 1.51 -24.03
N ASN A 59 3.03 0.23 -24.39
CA ASN A 59 2.10 -0.70 -23.78
C ASN A 59 2.65 -1.26 -22.45
N ARG A 60 2.22 -0.67 -21.36
CA ARG A 60 2.60 -1.11 -20.01
C ARG A 60 1.90 -2.40 -19.56
N LYS A 61 0.74 -2.72 -20.13
CA LYS A 61 -0.09 -3.84 -19.68
C LYS A 61 0.56 -5.21 -19.90
N VAL A 62 1.45 -5.33 -20.88
CA VAL A 62 2.16 -6.59 -21.17
C VAL A 62 2.96 -7.05 -19.95
N MET A 63 3.60 -6.12 -19.23
CA MET A 63 4.29 -6.42 -17.98
C MET A 63 3.33 -6.43 -16.77
N GLU A 64 2.42 -5.46 -16.70
CA GLU A 64 1.59 -5.27 -15.52
C GLU A 64 0.53 -6.36 -15.34
N ALA A 65 -0.03 -6.91 -16.41
CA ALA A 65 -1.07 -7.93 -16.30
C ALA A 65 -0.60 -9.22 -15.56
N PRO A 66 0.52 -9.87 -15.93
CA PRO A 66 1.04 -11.00 -15.16
C PRO A 66 1.53 -10.60 -13.76
N TYR A 67 2.10 -9.42 -13.61
CA TYR A 67 2.53 -8.85 -12.33
C TYR A 67 1.34 -8.72 -11.35
N ASP A 68 0.27 -8.07 -11.78
CA ASP A 68 -0.92 -7.87 -10.96
C ASP A 68 -1.63 -9.19 -10.65
N ALA A 69 -1.70 -10.10 -11.62
CA ALA A 69 -2.30 -11.43 -11.41
C ALA A 69 -1.55 -12.21 -10.31
N ASN A 70 -0.22 -12.21 -10.33
CA ASN A 70 0.58 -12.84 -9.27
C ASN A 70 0.38 -12.17 -7.92
N ARG A 71 0.40 -10.84 -7.88
CA ARG A 71 0.21 -10.07 -6.65
C ARG A 71 -1.17 -10.30 -6.04
N GLN A 72 -2.22 -10.31 -6.87
CA GLN A 72 -3.59 -10.60 -6.45
C GLN A 72 -3.74 -12.04 -5.94
N ALA A 73 -3.13 -13.02 -6.62
CA ALA A 73 -3.13 -14.41 -6.20
C ALA A 73 -2.45 -14.58 -4.82
N LEU A 74 -1.27 -13.97 -4.64
CA LEU A 74 -0.55 -14.02 -3.36
C LEU A 74 -1.38 -13.40 -2.23
N ASN A 75 -2.00 -12.25 -2.46
CA ASN A 75 -2.87 -11.59 -1.47
C ASN A 75 -4.11 -12.44 -1.14
N ALA A 76 -4.77 -13.00 -2.14
CA ALA A 76 -5.96 -13.83 -1.92
C ALA A 76 -5.63 -15.12 -1.15
N LEU A 77 -4.51 -15.77 -1.47
CA LEU A 77 -4.02 -16.94 -0.74
C LEU A 77 -3.66 -16.61 0.71
N MET A 78 -3.02 -15.46 0.95
CA MET A 78 -2.73 -14.96 2.30
C MET A 78 -4.01 -14.80 3.12
N LEU A 79 -5.01 -14.11 2.57
CA LEU A 79 -6.28 -13.87 3.25
C LEU A 79 -7.05 -15.17 3.48
N ALA A 80 -7.03 -16.11 2.53
CA ALA A 80 -7.68 -17.40 2.66
C ALA A 80 -7.06 -18.24 3.79
N GLU A 81 -5.71 -18.29 3.87
CA GLU A 81 -5.04 -19.02 4.95
C GLU A 81 -5.27 -18.36 6.32
N LEU A 82 -5.25 -17.04 6.40
CA LEU A 82 -5.60 -16.33 7.63
C LEU A 82 -7.05 -16.57 8.05
N ALA A 83 -7.96 -16.68 7.09
CA ALA A 83 -9.37 -16.96 7.36
C ALA A 83 -9.60 -18.41 7.81
N GLU A 84 -8.94 -19.38 7.17
CA GLU A 84 -9.15 -20.81 7.45
C GLU A 84 -8.22 -21.36 8.53
N GLY A 85 -6.93 -21.09 8.46
CA GLY A 85 -5.91 -21.51 9.42
C GLY A 85 -5.60 -23.00 9.44
N LYS A 86 -5.85 -23.73 8.33
CA LYS A 86 -5.64 -25.17 8.24
C LYS A 86 -4.35 -25.59 7.55
N GLY A 87 -3.59 -24.62 7.02
CA GLY A 87 -2.32 -24.87 6.36
C GLY A 87 -2.41 -25.30 4.90
N ARG A 88 -3.60 -25.50 4.33
CA ARG A 88 -3.73 -26.02 2.96
C ARG A 88 -3.33 -25.04 1.86
N PHE A 89 -3.22 -23.76 2.17
CA PHE A 89 -2.74 -22.73 1.23
C PHE A 89 -1.24 -22.43 1.38
N ILE A 90 -0.56 -23.01 2.38
CA ILE A 90 0.83 -22.66 2.73
C ILE A 90 1.79 -22.97 1.58
N ASP A 91 1.66 -24.09 0.89
CA ASP A 91 2.57 -24.43 -0.23
C ASP A 91 2.44 -23.42 -1.37
N GLN A 92 1.23 -22.98 -1.71
CA GLN A 92 1.05 -21.96 -2.74
C GLN A 92 1.52 -20.57 -2.27
N LEU A 93 1.34 -20.24 -1.01
CA LEU A 93 1.90 -19.01 -0.42
C LEU A 93 3.44 -19.03 -0.48
N LEU A 94 4.04 -20.16 -0.15
CA LEU A 94 5.48 -20.36 -0.24
C LEU A 94 5.98 -20.20 -1.68
N ASN A 95 5.31 -20.86 -2.64
CA ASN A 95 5.64 -20.75 -4.05
C ASN A 95 5.57 -19.31 -4.55
N GLY A 96 4.50 -18.59 -4.21
CA GLY A 96 4.31 -17.19 -4.61
C GLY A 96 5.32 -16.25 -3.97
N ALA A 97 5.59 -16.41 -2.68
CA ALA A 97 6.56 -15.61 -1.97
C ALA A 97 7.98 -15.84 -2.49
N TYR A 98 8.37 -17.09 -2.71
CA TYR A 98 9.69 -17.45 -3.23
C TYR A 98 9.88 -16.92 -4.65
N MET A 99 8.93 -17.18 -5.55
CA MET A 99 8.92 -16.65 -6.92
C MET A 99 9.02 -15.12 -6.92
N SER A 100 8.31 -14.44 -6.01
CA SER A 100 8.38 -12.98 -5.89
C SER A 100 9.77 -12.47 -5.53
N CYS A 101 10.54 -13.23 -4.75
CA CYS A 101 11.93 -12.91 -4.44
C CYS A 101 12.87 -13.10 -5.64
N GLU A 102 12.53 -14.01 -6.57
CA GLU A 102 13.32 -14.29 -7.78
C GLU A 102 13.06 -13.28 -8.91
N MET A 103 12.01 -12.46 -8.82
CA MET A 103 11.79 -11.38 -9.78
C MET A 103 12.98 -10.39 -9.75
N ASN A 104 13.41 -9.92 -10.92
CA ASN A 104 14.49 -8.92 -11.00
C ASN A 104 14.13 -7.59 -10.36
N SER A 105 12.85 -7.22 -10.41
CA SER A 105 12.35 -5.98 -9.82
C SER A 105 10.86 -6.11 -9.49
N TRP A 106 10.41 -5.32 -8.51
CA TRP A 106 8.99 -5.11 -8.23
C TRP A 106 8.45 -3.80 -8.81
N VAL A 107 9.30 -3.05 -9.52
CA VAL A 107 8.95 -1.76 -10.15
C VAL A 107 8.20 -2.01 -11.46
N LEU A 108 7.18 -1.20 -11.73
CA LEU A 108 6.40 -1.28 -12.97
C LEU A 108 7.21 -0.78 -14.17
N SER A 109 7.05 -1.41 -15.34
CA SER A 109 7.81 -1.06 -16.55
C SER A 109 7.70 0.41 -16.94
N ALA A 110 6.52 1.01 -16.77
CA ALA A 110 6.27 2.42 -17.07
C ALA A 110 7.00 3.39 -16.11
N HIS A 111 7.47 2.90 -14.96
CA HIS A 111 8.15 3.72 -13.95
C HIS A 111 9.67 3.51 -13.94
N LEU A 112 10.17 2.41 -14.52
CA LEU A 112 11.60 2.12 -14.63
C LEU A 112 12.41 3.20 -15.36
N PRO A 113 11.87 3.99 -16.33
CA PRO A 113 12.60 5.15 -16.88
C PRO A 113 12.97 6.25 -15.86
N ARG A 114 12.56 6.12 -14.61
CA ARG A 114 13.07 6.94 -13.49
C ARG A 114 14.49 6.53 -13.05
N GLN A 115 14.94 5.33 -13.41
CA GLN A 115 16.34 4.93 -13.24
C GLN A 115 17.29 5.86 -14.01
N SER A 116 18.54 5.91 -13.61
CA SER A 116 19.59 6.70 -14.27
C SER A 116 19.75 6.32 -15.75
N SER A 117 19.53 5.05 -16.09
CA SER A 117 19.57 4.53 -17.47
C SER A 117 18.44 5.09 -18.36
N LYS A 118 17.34 5.62 -17.79
CA LYS A 118 16.12 6.07 -18.50
C LYS A 118 15.46 4.96 -19.34
N ARG A 119 15.74 3.70 -19.04
CA ARG A 119 15.22 2.53 -19.77
C ARG A 119 14.17 1.77 -18.96
N SER A 120 13.31 1.00 -19.63
CA SER A 120 12.24 0.24 -18.98
C SER A 120 12.66 -1.17 -18.53
N LEU A 121 13.89 -1.59 -18.79
CA LEU A 121 14.43 -2.83 -18.23
C LEU A 121 15.04 -2.57 -16.85
N PRO A 122 14.74 -3.41 -15.83
CA PRO A 122 15.34 -3.24 -14.50
C PRO A 122 16.86 -3.29 -14.51
N ASP A 123 17.51 -2.31 -13.92
CA ASP A 123 18.94 -2.30 -13.66
C ASP A 123 19.18 -2.74 -12.21
N PHE A 124 19.80 -3.90 -12.02
CA PHE A 124 20.04 -4.46 -10.67
C PHE A 124 20.96 -3.60 -9.80
N ARG A 125 21.72 -2.70 -10.40
CA ARG A 125 22.64 -1.79 -9.69
C ARG A 125 21.91 -0.63 -9.03
N GLU A 126 20.69 -0.32 -9.48
CA GLU A 126 19.91 0.80 -9.02
C GLU A 126 18.50 0.33 -8.63
N GLN A 127 18.19 0.40 -7.35
CA GLN A 127 16.86 0.08 -6.84
C GLN A 127 16.08 1.38 -6.61
N ILE A 128 14.96 1.52 -7.29
CA ILE A 128 14.04 2.63 -7.10
C ILE A 128 12.74 2.13 -6.46
N ILE A 129 12.02 3.02 -5.79
CA ILE A 129 10.70 2.71 -5.22
C ILE A 129 9.65 3.48 -5.99
N ASP A 130 8.65 2.75 -6.50
CA ASP A 130 7.47 3.27 -7.15
C ASP A 130 6.19 2.77 -6.47
N LEU A 131 5.04 3.09 -7.04
CA LEU A 131 3.73 2.63 -6.55
C LEU A 131 3.63 1.09 -6.51
N GLY A 132 4.17 0.43 -7.55
CA GLY A 132 4.17 -1.02 -7.69
C GLY A 132 5.05 -1.69 -6.65
N SER A 133 6.32 -1.33 -6.60
CA SER A 133 7.29 -1.95 -5.70
C SER A 133 6.99 -1.68 -4.23
N GLY A 134 6.52 -0.48 -3.88
CA GLY A 134 6.07 -0.17 -2.53
C GLY A 134 4.92 -1.09 -2.09
N GLY A 135 3.89 -1.24 -2.93
CA GLY A 135 2.75 -2.11 -2.65
C GLY A 135 3.11 -3.59 -2.60
N TYR A 136 4.02 -4.04 -3.49
CA TYR A 136 4.51 -5.42 -3.47
C TYR A 136 5.35 -5.70 -2.22
N GLY A 137 6.23 -4.76 -1.85
CA GLY A 137 7.03 -4.83 -0.62
C GLY A 137 6.17 -4.93 0.63
N ALA A 138 5.11 -4.11 0.73
CA ALA A 138 4.16 -4.17 1.84
C ALA A 138 3.45 -5.53 1.91
N LEU A 139 2.96 -6.08 0.78
CA LEU A 139 2.37 -7.41 0.73
C LEU A 139 3.34 -8.49 1.20
N MET A 140 4.58 -8.47 0.71
CA MET A 140 5.62 -9.42 1.10
C MET A 140 5.99 -9.30 2.59
N ALA A 141 5.97 -8.09 3.14
CA ALA A 141 6.19 -7.87 4.57
C ALA A 141 5.08 -8.48 5.42
N TRP A 142 3.81 -8.35 5.00
CA TRP A 142 2.68 -9.00 5.66
C TRP A 142 2.73 -10.53 5.54
N VAL A 143 3.05 -11.06 4.37
CA VAL A 143 3.25 -12.51 4.17
C VAL A 143 4.34 -13.03 5.10
N HIS A 144 5.48 -12.36 5.18
CA HIS A 144 6.54 -12.72 6.11
C HIS A 144 6.08 -12.66 7.56
N TYR A 145 5.39 -11.59 7.94
CA TYR A 145 4.93 -11.40 9.31
C TYR A 145 4.02 -12.53 9.79
N PHE A 146 3.02 -12.89 8.99
CA PHE A 146 2.06 -13.93 9.37
C PHE A 146 2.59 -15.35 9.19
N PHE A 147 3.37 -15.61 8.16
CA PHE A 147 3.73 -16.96 7.75
C PHE A 147 5.19 -17.35 7.98
N ARG A 148 6.00 -16.48 8.59
CA ARG A 148 7.39 -16.81 8.90
C ARG A 148 7.50 -18.14 9.64
N LYS A 149 6.74 -18.33 10.72
CA LYS A 149 6.80 -19.58 11.51
C LYS A 149 6.37 -20.82 10.70
N PRO A 150 5.25 -20.84 9.96
CA PRO A 150 4.94 -21.90 9.03
C PRO A 150 6.05 -22.16 7.98
N PHE A 151 6.58 -21.12 7.37
CA PHE A 151 7.68 -21.25 6.39
C PHE A 151 8.95 -21.81 7.02
N ASP A 152 9.35 -21.33 8.19
CA ASP A 152 10.55 -21.79 8.89
C ASP A 152 10.48 -23.28 9.28
N LYS A 153 9.28 -23.80 9.51
CA LYS A 153 9.07 -25.26 9.73
C LYS A 153 9.34 -26.07 8.47
N ILE A 154 9.09 -25.51 7.28
CA ILE A 154 9.36 -26.16 6.01
C ILE A 154 10.83 -25.96 5.64
N ASN A 155 11.27 -24.69 5.54
CA ASN A 155 12.66 -24.32 5.30
C ASN A 155 12.89 -22.83 5.66
N PRO A 156 13.76 -22.52 6.64
CA PRO A 156 14.05 -21.15 7.06
C PRO A 156 14.60 -20.23 5.95
N VAL A 157 15.15 -20.81 4.89
CA VAL A 157 15.70 -20.04 3.74
C VAL A 157 14.61 -19.17 3.11
N VAL A 158 13.33 -19.60 3.12
CA VAL A 158 12.23 -18.82 2.55
C VAL A 158 12.06 -17.48 3.26
N SER A 159 12.01 -17.49 4.59
CA SER A 159 11.91 -16.28 5.40
C SER A 159 13.14 -15.38 5.25
N LEU A 160 14.33 -15.95 5.18
CA LEU A 160 15.57 -15.20 4.95
C LEU A 160 15.57 -14.52 3.58
N GLN A 161 15.08 -15.21 2.55
CA GLN A 161 14.99 -14.68 1.19
C GLN A 161 14.00 -13.52 1.10
N ILE A 162 12.84 -13.64 1.74
CA ILE A 162 11.85 -12.55 1.81
C ILE A 162 12.44 -11.32 2.51
N ARG A 163 13.11 -11.52 3.65
CA ARG A 163 13.78 -10.44 4.39
C ARG A 163 14.84 -9.75 3.54
N LYS A 164 15.67 -10.52 2.85
CA LYS A 164 16.70 -10.00 1.94
C LYS A 164 16.07 -9.16 0.82
N ALA A 165 15.04 -9.69 0.15
CA ALA A 165 14.38 -9.01 -0.95
C ALA A 165 13.75 -7.66 -0.52
N ILE A 166 13.05 -7.62 0.62
CA ILE A 166 12.46 -6.39 1.14
C ILE A 166 13.55 -5.39 1.54
N LYS A 167 14.62 -5.87 2.22
CA LYS A 167 15.71 -5.01 2.63
C LYS A 167 16.37 -4.33 1.43
N GLU A 168 16.75 -5.10 0.41
CA GLU A 168 17.48 -4.61 -0.75
C GLU A 168 16.63 -3.74 -1.68
N ARG A 169 15.31 -4.02 -1.79
CA ARG A 169 14.43 -3.35 -2.74
C ARG A 169 13.64 -2.19 -2.14
N ILE A 170 13.44 -2.16 -0.82
CA ILE A 170 12.60 -1.16 -0.15
C ILE A 170 13.37 -0.45 0.97
N LEU A 171 13.88 -1.18 1.98
CA LEU A 171 14.39 -0.53 3.17
C LEU A 171 15.69 0.25 2.92
N ASP A 172 16.66 -0.38 2.28
CA ASP A 172 17.95 0.27 1.99
C ASP A 172 17.79 1.41 0.98
N PRO A 173 17.10 1.26 -0.18
CA PRO A 173 16.89 2.37 -1.10
C PRO A 173 16.16 3.55 -0.44
N TYR A 174 15.13 3.28 0.36
CA TYR A 174 14.39 4.35 1.05
C TYR A 174 15.29 5.17 1.97
N MET A 175 16.23 4.54 2.68
CA MET A 175 17.10 5.24 3.63
C MET A 175 18.30 5.93 2.97
N ASN A 176 18.73 5.46 1.81
CA ASN A 176 20.00 5.88 1.19
C ASN A 176 19.83 6.81 -0.02
N ASP A 177 18.62 6.95 -0.56
CA ASP A 177 18.34 7.78 -1.74
C ASP A 177 17.40 8.94 -1.37
N ASP A 178 17.91 10.18 -1.47
CA ASP A 178 17.16 11.41 -1.27
C ASP A 178 16.56 11.96 -2.59
N ASP A 179 16.93 11.38 -3.72
CA ASP A 179 16.56 11.87 -5.05
C ASP A 179 15.28 11.21 -5.61
N MET A 180 14.66 10.30 -4.87
CA MET A 180 13.34 9.80 -5.23
C MET A 180 12.34 10.97 -5.21
N TRP A 181 11.96 11.43 -6.40
CA TRP A 181 11.19 12.66 -6.60
C TRP A 181 9.92 12.76 -5.74
N TRP A 182 9.22 11.65 -5.51
CA TRP A 182 7.98 11.61 -4.72
C TRP A 182 8.21 11.85 -3.22
N MET A 183 9.44 11.69 -2.71
CA MET A 183 9.77 12.07 -1.33
C MET A 183 9.75 13.58 -1.10
N ALA A 184 9.90 14.36 -2.17
CA ALA A 184 9.88 15.81 -2.17
C ALA A 184 10.97 16.46 -1.28
N PHE A 185 12.07 15.77 -0.97
CA PHE A 185 13.17 16.35 -0.20
C PHE A 185 13.90 17.45 -0.98
N ASN A 186 14.05 17.27 -2.29
CA ASN A 186 14.66 18.21 -3.21
C ASN A 186 13.63 19.07 -3.97
N TRP A 187 12.38 19.14 -3.45
CA TRP A 187 11.29 19.88 -4.05
C TRP A 187 11.62 21.38 -4.23
N ARG A 188 11.22 21.93 -5.38
CA ARG A 188 11.40 23.34 -5.72
C ARG A 188 10.02 24.01 -5.94
N PRO A 189 9.90 25.33 -5.68
CA PRO A 189 8.68 26.07 -5.96
C PRO A 189 8.25 25.90 -7.43
N GLY A 190 6.98 25.53 -7.65
CA GLY A 190 6.42 25.25 -8.97
C GLY A 190 6.37 23.77 -9.35
N GLU A 191 7.04 22.89 -8.61
CA GLU A 191 6.90 21.45 -8.80
C GLU A 191 5.66 20.94 -8.07
N ILE A 192 5.05 19.88 -8.59
CA ILE A 192 3.86 19.24 -8.00
C ILE A 192 4.31 18.13 -7.05
N ILE A 193 3.70 18.08 -5.86
CA ILE A 193 3.77 16.94 -4.95
C ILE A 193 2.42 16.24 -5.04
N ASN A 194 2.39 15.09 -5.71
CA ASN A 194 1.14 14.37 -5.98
C ASN A 194 0.94 13.14 -5.08
N ASN A 195 -0.04 12.33 -5.44
CA ASN A 195 -0.46 11.11 -4.74
C ASN A 195 0.65 10.06 -4.52
N TRP A 196 1.73 10.07 -5.30
CA TRP A 196 2.84 9.14 -5.08
C TRP A 196 3.48 9.32 -3.70
N ASN A 197 3.52 10.56 -3.19
CA ASN A 197 4.12 10.82 -1.89
C ASN A 197 3.43 10.03 -0.76
N PRO A 198 2.14 10.22 -0.46
CA PRO A 198 1.49 9.46 0.60
C PRO A 198 1.36 7.96 0.26
N TRP A 199 1.21 7.60 -1.01
CA TRP A 199 1.06 6.21 -1.43
C TRP A 199 2.34 5.40 -1.21
N CYS A 200 3.48 5.87 -1.70
CA CYS A 200 4.76 5.19 -1.47
C CYS A 200 5.13 5.19 0.02
N ASN A 201 4.97 6.33 0.71
CA ASN A 201 5.30 6.42 2.14
C ASN A 201 4.43 5.48 3.00
N SER A 202 3.14 5.31 2.71
CA SER A 202 2.28 4.39 3.47
C SER A 202 2.74 2.93 3.32
N ASN A 203 3.12 2.52 2.11
CA ASN A 203 3.62 1.18 1.85
C ASN A 203 4.99 0.93 2.48
N VAL A 204 5.91 1.88 2.34
CA VAL A 204 7.26 1.78 2.91
C VAL A 204 7.22 1.78 4.43
N LEU A 205 6.36 2.60 5.04
CA LEU A 205 6.19 2.59 6.50
C LEU A 205 5.75 1.22 7.02
N GLN A 206 4.83 0.54 6.33
CA GLN A 206 4.46 -0.84 6.66
C GLN A 206 5.65 -1.79 6.60
N CYS A 207 6.47 -1.68 5.55
CA CYS A 207 7.68 -2.50 5.44
C CYS A 207 8.62 -2.30 6.64
N PHE A 208 8.89 -1.05 7.03
CA PHE A 208 9.75 -0.78 8.19
C PHE A 208 9.15 -1.28 9.49
N LEU A 209 7.89 -1.01 9.74
CA LEU A 209 7.21 -1.43 10.96
C LEU A 209 7.17 -2.95 11.14
N LEU A 210 7.06 -3.71 10.06
CA LEU A 210 6.98 -5.17 10.10
C LEU A 210 8.35 -5.86 10.04
N MET A 211 9.37 -5.22 9.43
CA MET A 211 10.62 -5.88 9.08
C MET A 211 11.84 -5.37 9.86
N GLU A 212 11.87 -4.09 10.28
CA GLU A 212 13.03 -3.53 10.95
C GLU A 212 12.99 -3.81 12.46
N ASN A 213 13.98 -4.55 12.93
CA ASN A 213 14.11 -4.91 14.33
C ASN A 213 15.03 -3.97 15.10
N ASN A 214 15.91 -3.23 14.42
CA ASN A 214 16.75 -2.22 15.06
C ASN A 214 15.93 -0.96 15.32
N LYS A 215 15.73 -0.66 16.60
CA LYS A 215 14.89 0.44 17.04
C LYS A 215 15.37 1.81 16.54
N ASP A 216 16.68 2.05 16.53
CA ASP A 216 17.22 3.34 16.10
C ASP A 216 17.02 3.54 14.58
N LYS A 217 17.21 2.47 13.80
CA LYS A 217 16.92 2.50 12.36
C LYS A 217 15.43 2.71 12.10
N LEU A 218 14.57 2.02 12.84
CA LEU A 218 13.12 2.17 12.72
C LEU A 218 12.67 3.60 13.04
N VAL A 219 13.16 4.20 14.13
CA VAL A 219 12.85 5.59 14.51
C VAL A 219 13.32 6.55 13.40
N LYS A 220 14.51 6.38 12.85
CA LYS A 220 15.02 7.19 11.74
C LYS A 220 14.13 7.06 10.49
N ALA A 221 13.70 5.86 10.14
CA ALA A 221 12.84 5.63 8.98
C ALA A 221 11.44 6.25 9.17
N VAL A 222 10.83 6.09 10.35
CA VAL A 222 9.55 6.72 10.68
C VAL A 222 9.67 8.25 10.59
N TYR A 223 10.68 8.84 11.20
CA TYR A 223 10.91 10.28 11.14
C TYR A 223 11.15 10.79 9.71
N ARG A 224 11.90 10.01 8.90
CA ARG A 224 12.13 10.33 7.49
C ARG A 224 10.80 10.33 6.71
N SER A 225 9.94 9.34 6.94
CA SER A 225 8.62 9.28 6.28
C SER A 225 7.74 10.46 6.69
N MET A 226 7.76 10.86 7.96
CA MET A 226 7.02 12.04 8.43
C MET A 226 7.47 13.31 7.70
N LYS A 227 8.79 13.54 7.57
CA LYS A 227 9.31 14.70 6.83
C LYS A 227 8.89 14.70 5.36
N SER A 228 8.83 13.53 4.73
CA SER A 228 8.37 13.41 3.35
C SER A 228 6.87 13.71 3.23
N VAL A 229 6.05 13.13 4.09
CA VAL A 229 4.59 13.31 4.06
C VAL A 229 4.17 14.73 4.45
N ASP A 230 4.90 15.39 5.33
CA ASP A 230 4.69 16.81 5.63
C ASP A 230 4.77 17.70 4.37
N LYS A 231 5.64 17.35 3.41
CA LYS A 231 5.70 18.07 2.13
C LYS A 231 4.38 17.98 1.37
N PHE A 232 3.77 16.80 1.33
CA PHE A 232 2.47 16.60 0.68
C PHE A 232 1.36 17.36 1.41
N ILE A 233 1.25 17.21 2.73
CA ILE A 233 0.22 17.89 3.54
C ILE A 233 0.29 19.42 3.36
N ASN A 234 1.50 19.96 3.37
CA ASN A 234 1.72 21.41 3.20
C ASN A 234 1.54 21.90 1.75
N PHE A 235 1.58 20.99 0.78
CA PHE A 235 1.33 21.30 -0.63
C PHE A 235 -0.17 21.39 -0.95
N VAL A 236 -1.01 20.59 -0.29
CA VAL A 236 -2.46 20.59 -0.50
C VAL A 236 -3.06 21.97 -0.19
N LYS A 237 -3.98 22.42 -1.04
CA LYS A 237 -4.64 23.72 -0.90
C LYS A 237 -5.50 23.79 0.37
N SER A 238 -5.79 25.01 0.81
CA SER A 238 -6.48 25.26 2.09
C SER A 238 -7.87 24.66 2.21
N ASP A 239 -8.51 24.31 1.10
CA ASP A 239 -9.81 23.63 1.05
C ASP A 239 -9.72 22.10 1.20
N GLY A 240 -8.53 21.53 1.14
CA GLY A 240 -8.31 20.08 1.21
C GLY A 240 -8.60 19.33 -0.09
N ALA A 241 -8.78 20.04 -1.21
CA ALA A 241 -9.11 19.45 -2.49
C ALA A 241 -8.00 18.57 -3.04
N CYS A 242 -8.39 17.49 -3.75
CA CYS A 242 -7.48 16.70 -4.55
C CYS A 242 -7.27 17.38 -5.90
N GLU A 243 -6.03 17.69 -6.27
CA GLU A 243 -5.72 18.41 -7.52
C GLU A 243 -6.13 17.64 -8.79
N GLU A 244 -6.13 16.31 -8.72
CA GLU A 244 -6.56 15.43 -9.82
C GLU A 244 -8.09 15.15 -9.79
N GLY A 245 -8.83 15.79 -8.88
CA GLY A 245 -10.28 15.65 -8.74
C GLY A 245 -10.72 14.45 -7.90
N THR A 246 -12.04 14.24 -7.84
CA THR A 246 -12.68 13.26 -6.96
C THR A 246 -12.30 11.80 -7.25
N SER A 247 -12.03 11.46 -8.51
CA SER A 247 -11.65 10.09 -8.91
C SER A 247 -10.31 9.67 -8.31
N TYR A 248 -9.40 10.61 -8.09
CA TYR A 248 -8.06 10.36 -7.52
C TYR A 248 -7.96 10.59 -6.02
N TRP A 249 -9.04 11.07 -5.38
CA TRP A 249 -9.03 11.34 -3.94
C TRP A 249 -8.59 10.11 -3.11
N GLY A 250 -9.07 8.91 -3.46
CA GLY A 250 -8.69 7.67 -2.78
C GLY A 250 -7.21 7.33 -2.92
N HIS A 251 -6.58 7.75 -4.03
CA HIS A 251 -5.16 7.54 -4.29
C HIS A 251 -4.26 8.63 -3.69
N ALA A 252 -4.81 9.76 -3.29
CA ALA A 252 -4.12 10.88 -2.66
C ALA A 252 -4.46 10.97 -1.15
N ALA A 253 -5.58 11.62 -0.82
CA ALA A 253 -6.03 11.76 0.57
C ALA A 253 -6.33 10.42 1.25
N GLY A 254 -6.86 9.44 0.49
CA GLY A 254 -7.07 8.08 1.00
C GLY A 254 -5.77 7.37 1.36
N LYS A 255 -4.71 7.55 0.57
CA LYS A 255 -3.38 7.02 0.90
C LYS A 255 -2.71 7.76 2.04
N LEU A 256 -2.98 9.06 2.17
CA LEU A 256 -2.59 9.80 3.36
C LEU A 256 -3.30 9.26 4.61
N TYR A 257 -4.60 8.95 4.52
CA TYR A 257 -5.32 8.30 5.62
C TYR A 257 -4.65 6.98 6.03
N ASP A 258 -4.33 6.10 5.06
CA ASP A 258 -3.63 4.84 5.33
C ASP A 258 -2.31 5.10 6.08
N TYR A 259 -1.50 6.06 5.60
CA TYR A 259 -0.25 6.44 6.24
C TYR A 259 -0.46 6.93 7.68
N LEU A 260 -1.40 7.85 7.90
CA LEU A 260 -1.67 8.44 9.22
C LEU A 260 -2.21 7.39 10.22
N GLN A 261 -3.05 6.47 9.75
CA GLN A 261 -3.56 5.37 10.56
C GLN A 261 -2.42 4.44 10.99
N ILE A 262 -1.56 4.05 10.06
CA ILE A 262 -0.41 3.19 10.32
C ILE A 262 0.59 3.88 11.27
N LEU A 263 0.83 5.17 11.09
CA LEU A 263 1.69 5.96 11.97
C LEU A 263 1.12 6.03 13.39
N SER A 264 -0.18 6.30 13.52
CA SER A 264 -0.87 6.34 14.80
C SER A 264 -0.80 4.98 15.51
N ASP A 265 -1.15 3.90 14.81
CA ASP A 265 -1.10 2.54 15.36
C ASP A 265 0.33 2.14 15.75
N GLY A 266 1.30 2.43 14.87
CA GLY A 266 2.72 2.13 15.11
C GLY A 266 3.35 2.90 16.28
N THR A 267 2.76 4.01 16.66
CA THR A 267 3.21 4.84 17.81
C THR A 267 2.31 4.70 19.05
N GLY A 268 1.36 3.78 19.04
CA GLY A 268 0.40 3.60 20.12
C GLY A 268 -0.45 4.86 20.37
N GLY A 269 -0.84 5.55 19.32
CA GLY A 269 -1.64 6.77 19.34
C GLY A 269 -0.87 8.05 19.74
N LYS A 270 0.44 7.96 19.98
CA LYS A 270 1.25 9.13 20.41
C LYS A 270 1.45 10.17 19.31
N ILE A 271 1.43 9.72 18.04
CA ILE A 271 1.47 10.61 16.88
C ILE A 271 0.18 10.36 16.10
N SER A 272 -0.72 11.35 16.15
CA SER A 272 -1.98 11.33 15.41
C SER A 272 -2.27 12.73 14.90
N LEU A 273 -2.57 12.86 13.60
CA LEU A 273 -2.88 14.12 12.94
C LEU A 273 -4.37 14.22 12.55
N PHE A 274 -5.19 13.26 12.94
CA PHE A 274 -6.61 13.24 12.56
C PHE A 274 -7.42 14.42 13.09
N GLN A 275 -6.92 15.11 14.11
CA GLN A 275 -7.57 16.32 14.66
C GLN A 275 -7.10 17.63 13.98
N GLU A 276 -6.11 17.54 13.08
CA GLU A 276 -5.63 18.70 12.35
C GLU A 276 -6.67 19.20 11.34
N PRO A 277 -6.96 20.52 11.31
CA PRO A 277 -8.01 21.08 10.46
C PRO A 277 -7.82 20.76 8.96
N MET A 278 -6.58 20.69 8.48
CA MET A 278 -6.29 20.35 7.09
C MET A 278 -6.67 18.89 6.80
N ILE A 279 -6.29 17.96 7.67
CA ILE A 279 -6.60 16.51 7.52
C ILE A 279 -8.11 16.32 7.55
N ARG A 280 -8.84 17.03 8.40
CA ARG A 280 -10.30 17.01 8.42
C ARG A 280 -10.88 17.47 7.07
N ARG A 281 -10.43 18.61 6.52
CA ARG A 281 -10.90 19.10 5.22
C ARG A 281 -10.63 18.11 4.09
N MET A 282 -9.46 17.47 4.08
CA MET A 282 -9.14 16.42 3.11
C MET A 282 -10.08 15.20 3.23
N GLY A 283 -10.43 14.80 4.45
CA GLY A 283 -11.40 13.72 4.71
C GLY A 283 -12.81 14.08 4.28
N GLU A 284 -13.23 15.34 4.41
CA GLU A 284 -14.55 15.87 4.07
C GLU A 284 -14.70 16.19 2.58
N TYR A 285 -13.63 16.19 1.80
CA TYR A 285 -13.65 16.63 0.39
C TYR A 285 -14.69 15.85 -0.45
N MET A 286 -14.83 14.54 -0.26
CA MET A 286 -15.77 13.72 -1.03
C MET A 286 -17.24 14.08 -0.74
N SER A 287 -17.61 14.31 0.52
CA SER A 287 -18.97 14.73 0.88
C SER A 287 -19.29 16.13 0.35
N ARG A 288 -18.32 17.04 0.40
CA ARG A 288 -18.47 18.42 -0.08
C ARG A 288 -18.47 18.57 -1.60
N SER A 289 -17.87 17.62 -2.29
CA SER A 289 -17.83 17.59 -3.77
C SER A 289 -19.06 16.90 -4.38
N TYR A 290 -19.92 16.32 -3.56
CA TYR A 290 -21.10 15.59 -4.01
C TYR A 290 -22.26 16.52 -4.34
N VAL A 291 -22.84 16.36 -5.53
CA VAL A 291 -23.95 17.18 -6.04
C VAL A 291 -25.29 16.48 -5.88
N GLY A 292 -25.30 15.13 -5.94
CA GLY A 292 -26.51 14.31 -5.82
C GLY A 292 -26.61 13.27 -6.95
N ASN A 293 -27.35 12.18 -6.71
CA ASN A 293 -27.61 11.12 -7.68
C ASN A 293 -26.34 10.58 -8.38
N GLY A 294 -25.26 10.42 -7.61
CA GLY A 294 -23.97 9.94 -8.13
C GLY A 294 -23.10 11.00 -8.83
N TRP A 295 -23.57 12.23 -8.98
CA TRP A 295 -22.81 13.32 -9.58
C TRP A 295 -21.89 13.98 -8.56
N VAL A 296 -20.70 14.30 -9.01
CA VAL A 296 -19.68 14.99 -8.22
C VAL A 296 -19.11 16.18 -9.02
N VAL A 297 -18.61 17.18 -8.31
CA VAL A 297 -17.83 18.26 -8.94
C VAL A 297 -16.60 17.64 -9.57
N ASN A 298 -16.47 17.78 -10.89
CA ASN A 298 -15.37 17.17 -11.64
C ASN A 298 -14.49 18.22 -12.32
N PHE A 299 -13.19 17.93 -12.31
CA PHE A 299 -12.15 18.66 -13.01
C PHE A 299 -10.93 17.75 -13.16
N ALA A 300 -9.92 18.18 -13.92
CA ALA A 300 -8.73 17.39 -14.24
C ALA A 300 -9.12 15.98 -14.76
N ASP A 301 -8.59 14.92 -14.15
CA ASP A 301 -8.82 13.53 -14.56
C ASP A 301 -10.04 12.88 -13.88
N ALA A 302 -10.89 13.66 -13.21
CA ALA A 302 -12.05 13.13 -12.51
C ALA A 302 -13.23 12.88 -13.45
N SER A 303 -13.91 11.76 -13.26
CA SER A 303 -15.24 11.51 -13.83
C SER A 303 -16.29 12.40 -13.17
N ALA A 304 -17.29 12.81 -13.92
CA ALA A 304 -18.45 13.56 -13.40
C ALA A 304 -19.39 12.69 -12.53
N GLN A 305 -19.31 11.36 -12.69
CA GLN A 305 -20.02 10.39 -11.86
C GLN A 305 -19.02 9.52 -11.11
N GLY A 306 -19.31 9.33 -9.83
CA GLY A 306 -18.45 8.54 -8.93
C GLY A 306 -18.84 8.79 -7.49
N GLY A 307 -18.07 8.32 -6.57
CA GLY A 307 -18.38 8.49 -5.14
C GLY A 307 -17.23 8.01 -4.23
N GLY A 308 -16.16 7.51 -4.81
CA GLY A 308 -15.05 6.92 -4.09
C GLY A 308 -15.41 5.58 -3.43
N ASP A 309 -14.48 5.04 -2.65
CA ASP A 309 -14.70 3.84 -1.82
C ASP A 309 -15.49 4.23 -0.55
N PRO A 310 -16.73 3.74 -0.38
CA PRO A 310 -17.55 4.10 0.78
C PRO A 310 -16.92 3.72 2.11
N LEU A 311 -16.21 2.60 2.17
CA LEU A 311 -15.56 2.14 3.40
C LEU A 311 -14.41 3.07 3.79
N LEU A 312 -13.59 3.49 2.83
CA LEU A 312 -12.51 4.44 3.07
C LEU A 312 -13.05 5.80 3.54
N ILE A 313 -14.09 6.31 2.86
CA ILE A 313 -14.74 7.58 3.22
C ILE A 313 -15.33 7.50 4.63
N TYR A 314 -16.02 6.42 4.97
CA TYR A 314 -16.56 6.19 6.30
C TYR A 314 -15.47 6.19 7.37
N ARG A 315 -14.40 5.42 7.15
CA ARG A 315 -13.27 5.31 8.10
C ARG A 315 -12.57 6.64 8.28
N PHE A 316 -12.33 7.38 7.21
CA PHE A 316 -11.73 8.70 7.28
C PHE A 316 -12.63 9.69 8.03
N GLY A 317 -13.93 9.71 7.69
CA GLY A 317 -14.93 10.54 8.39
C GLY A 317 -14.98 10.28 9.89
N LYS A 318 -14.92 9.01 10.29
CA LYS A 318 -14.87 8.62 11.72
C LYS A 318 -13.57 9.09 12.38
N ALA A 319 -12.43 8.92 11.71
CA ALA A 319 -11.12 9.31 12.26
C ALA A 319 -11.00 10.81 12.50
N VAL A 320 -11.62 11.65 11.64
CA VAL A 320 -11.60 13.12 11.77
C VAL A 320 -12.84 13.69 12.49
N ASN A 321 -13.69 12.83 13.06
CA ASN A 321 -14.94 13.22 13.74
C ASN A 321 -15.88 14.07 12.86
N SER A 322 -16.03 13.70 11.58
CA SER A 322 -16.96 14.37 10.65
C SER A 322 -18.26 13.60 10.50
N GLU A 323 -19.30 14.08 11.14
CA GLU A 323 -20.67 13.52 10.99
C GLU A 323 -21.19 13.70 9.55
N GLU A 324 -20.85 14.81 8.90
CA GLU A 324 -21.19 15.09 7.51
C GLU A 324 -20.69 13.98 6.58
N THR A 325 -19.41 13.64 6.70
CA THR A 325 -18.78 12.59 5.86
C THR A 325 -19.33 11.19 6.17
N VAL A 326 -19.60 10.88 7.43
CA VAL A 326 -20.23 9.62 7.82
C VAL A 326 -21.66 9.54 7.26
N SER A 327 -22.46 10.60 7.39
CA SER A 327 -23.83 10.67 6.86
C SER A 327 -23.86 10.55 5.32
N TYR A 328 -22.88 11.11 4.62
CA TYR A 328 -22.73 10.97 3.19
C TYR A 328 -22.61 9.49 2.75
N THR A 329 -21.90 8.66 3.50
CA THR A 329 -21.79 7.23 3.16
C THR A 329 -23.10 6.48 3.31
N HIS A 330 -23.95 6.87 4.27
CA HIS A 330 -25.31 6.32 4.42
C HIS A 330 -26.22 6.77 3.29
N LEU A 331 -26.17 8.05 2.91
CA LEU A 331 -26.93 8.57 1.77
C LEU A 331 -26.60 7.81 0.49
N ARG A 332 -25.32 7.61 0.20
CA ARG A 332 -24.86 6.86 -0.98
C ARG A 332 -25.33 5.41 -0.99
N ALA A 333 -25.38 4.75 0.16
CA ALA A 333 -25.87 3.39 0.26
C ALA A 333 -27.38 3.24 -0.08
N HIS A 334 -28.15 4.32 0.01
CA HIS A 334 -29.57 4.34 -0.36
C HIS A 334 -29.81 4.68 -1.84
N GLU A 335 -28.82 5.26 -2.53
CA GLU A 335 -28.91 5.63 -3.95
C GLU A 335 -28.43 4.52 -4.89
N THR A 336 -27.74 3.50 -4.37
CA THR A 336 -27.23 2.33 -5.11
C THR A 336 -28.05 1.09 -4.78
#